data_24dade87120cd4652655ccf72a91f4e4
#
_entry.id   24dade87120cd4652655ccf72a91f4e4
#
_cell.length_a   1.000
_cell.length_b   1.000
_cell.length_c   1.000
_cell.angle_alpha   90.00
_cell.angle_beta   90.00
_cell.angle_gamma   90.00
#
_symmetry.space_group_name_H-M   'P 1'
#
loop_
_entity.id
_entity.type
_entity.pdbx_description
1 polymer ?
#
loop_
_entity_poly.entity_id
_entity_poly.type
_entity_poly.pdbx_seq_one_letter_code
_entity_poly.pdbx_strand_id
1 'polypeptide(L)'
;METNTAMNRNDAAGDPLAVARSVLLEPHGLDVKDLNGAIGRIFEHKVDYADLYFQYIRSEGWSLDEGIVKSGSFAIEQGVGVRAVSGDRSAFAYSDEINAQALMSAADATRTIARSGRSGRTRVGDAQAAPARRRGRRKATRLLYGMDDPIASMEAAGKVGLLQRIEAYARRKDPRVTQVMAGLAAEHDVVMVMRSDGVLAADVRPLVRVSVQVIVEQNGRREQGHAGGGGRFDLDYFSDERVFAYVDEAVRQALVNLEARPAPGGVLSVVLGPGWPGVLLHEAVGHGLEGDFNRKKSSVFAGRIGERVAAKGVTVLDDGTIPDRRGSLNIDDEGNPSQCNVLIEDGVLKGYLQDSLNARLMKVPVTGNGRRESFAHLPMPRMTNTFMLGGQDDPGEILASLDRGLYAVNFGGGQVDITNGKFVFSASEAYWVENGKIQYPVKGATIIGNGPDALTRVTMIGNDMALDPGIGICGKDGQSVPVGVGQPTLRIEGLTVGGTA
;
A
#
# COMPACT_ATOMS: atom_id res chain seq x y z
N MET A 1 34.90 -30.23 18.73
CA MET A 1 33.85 -30.69 17.80
C MET A 1 32.51 -30.29 18.39
N GLU A 2 32.13 -29.05 18.16
CA GLU A 2 30.80 -28.54 18.49
C GLU A 2 30.07 -28.30 17.19
N THR A 3 29.09 -29.15 16.94
CA THR A 3 28.21 -29.05 15.76
C THR A 3 27.24 -27.92 15.94
N ASN A 4 27.50 -26.84 15.26
CA ASN A 4 26.65 -25.67 15.17
C ASN A 4 25.39 -26.03 14.32
N THR A 5 24.32 -26.44 14.99
CA THR A 5 23.01 -26.68 14.34
C THR A 5 22.31 -25.34 14.20
N ALA A 6 22.62 -24.63 13.13
CA ALA A 6 21.79 -23.51 12.69
C ALA A 6 20.40 -24.07 12.32
N MET A 7 19.45 -23.94 13.21
CA MET A 7 18.04 -24.27 12.93
C MET A 7 17.58 -23.42 11.75
N ASN A 8 17.26 -24.09 10.68
CA ASN A 8 16.71 -23.50 9.47
C ASN A 8 15.32 -22.90 9.82
N ARG A 9 15.21 -21.58 9.97
CA ARG A 9 13.96 -20.85 10.25
C ARG A 9 12.87 -21.04 9.18
N ASN A 10 13.13 -21.84 8.16
CA ASN A 10 12.26 -22.06 6.99
C ASN A 10 11.33 -23.28 7.07
N ASP A 11 11.37 -24.09 8.14
CA ASP A 11 10.60 -25.35 8.18
C ASP A 11 9.37 -25.34 9.12
N ALA A 12 9.04 -24.18 9.74
CA ALA A 12 7.83 -24.00 10.54
C ALA A 12 6.94 -22.86 9.97
N ALA A 13 6.74 -22.83 8.65
CA ALA A 13 5.67 -22.01 8.07
C ALA A 13 4.34 -22.67 8.47
N GLY A 14 3.71 -22.15 9.54
CA GLY A 14 2.37 -22.54 9.97
C GLY A 14 1.36 -22.39 8.83
N ASP A 15 0.25 -23.09 8.92
CA ASP A 15 -0.88 -22.95 7.99
C ASP A 15 -1.71 -21.70 8.38
N PRO A 16 -1.75 -20.61 7.55
CA PRO A 16 -2.56 -19.43 7.85
C PRO A 16 -4.03 -19.77 8.13
N LEU A 17 -4.57 -20.80 7.48
CA LEU A 17 -5.95 -21.23 7.68
C LEU A 17 -6.15 -21.87 9.06
N ALA A 18 -5.17 -22.61 9.58
CA ALA A 18 -5.21 -23.15 10.93
C ALA A 18 -5.19 -22.02 11.97
N VAL A 19 -4.31 -21.02 11.80
CA VAL A 19 -4.28 -19.83 12.66
C VAL A 19 -5.60 -19.07 12.61
N ALA A 20 -6.12 -18.80 11.41
CA ALA A 20 -7.38 -18.07 11.27
C ALA A 20 -8.56 -18.81 11.93
N ARG A 21 -8.64 -20.13 11.82
CA ARG A 21 -9.68 -20.92 12.52
C ARG A 21 -9.57 -20.81 14.03
N SER A 22 -8.37 -20.92 14.58
CA SER A 22 -8.15 -20.84 16.04
C SER A 22 -8.43 -19.47 16.61
N VAL A 23 -8.36 -18.40 15.81
CA VAL A 23 -8.61 -17.01 16.23
C VAL A 23 -10.04 -16.57 15.94
N LEU A 24 -10.56 -16.90 14.75
CA LEU A 24 -11.81 -16.33 14.23
C LEU A 24 -13.03 -17.25 14.37
N LEU A 25 -12.86 -18.55 14.52
CA LEU A 25 -13.99 -19.49 14.58
C LEU A 25 -14.10 -20.20 15.92
N GLU A 26 -13.05 -20.90 16.36
CA GLU A 26 -13.07 -21.77 17.54
C GLU A 26 -13.46 -21.04 18.83
N PRO A 27 -12.95 -19.83 19.15
CA PRO A 27 -13.33 -19.10 20.35
C PRO A 27 -14.80 -18.69 20.38
N HIS A 28 -15.44 -18.66 19.20
CA HIS A 28 -16.82 -18.23 19.00
C HIS A 28 -17.78 -19.41 18.76
N GLY A 29 -17.29 -20.65 18.89
CA GLY A 29 -18.09 -21.87 18.68
C GLY A 29 -18.57 -22.05 17.25
N LEU A 30 -17.90 -21.44 16.26
CA LEU A 30 -18.21 -21.56 14.85
C LEU A 30 -17.35 -22.63 14.17
N ASP A 31 -17.94 -23.26 13.16
CA ASP A 31 -17.21 -24.14 12.25
C ASP A 31 -17.55 -23.83 10.77
N VAL A 32 -16.89 -24.54 9.86
CA VAL A 32 -17.10 -24.36 8.40
C VAL A 32 -18.55 -24.68 7.98
N LYS A 33 -19.29 -25.47 8.76
CA LYS A 33 -20.71 -25.77 8.45
C LYS A 33 -21.59 -24.55 8.70
N ASP A 34 -21.30 -23.77 9.75
CA ASP A 34 -22.01 -22.51 10.02
C ASP A 34 -21.81 -21.53 8.90
N LEU A 35 -20.56 -21.41 8.41
CA LEU A 35 -20.24 -20.57 7.28
C LEU A 35 -20.96 -20.99 6.00
N ASN A 36 -20.99 -22.29 5.72
CA ASN A 36 -21.77 -22.85 4.61
C ASN A 36 -23.28 -22.59 4.79
N GLY A 37 -23.78 -22.67 6.03
CA GLY A 37 -25.17 -22.36 6.38
C GLY A 37 -25.51 -20.90 6.03
N ALA A 38 -24.64 -19.95 6.38
CA ALA A 38 -24.83 -18.54 6.07
C ALA A 38 -24.81 -18.26 4.55
N ILE A 39 -23.85 -18.84 3.81
CA ILE A 39 -23.83 -18.76 2.34
C ILE A 39 -25.12 -19.38 1.76
N GLY A 40 -25.53 -20.58 2.24
CA GLY A 40 -26.78 -21.22 1.82
C GLY A 40 -27.99 -20.34 2.04
N ARG A 41 -28.04 -19.63 3.18
CA ARG A 41 -29.09 -18.68 3.52
C ARG A 41 -29.21 -17.50 2.55
N ILE A 42 -28.09 -16.98 2.10
CA ILE A 42 -28.05 -15.91 1.08
C ILE A 42 -28.62 -16.44 -0.24
N PHE A 43 -28.27 -17.67 -0.63
CA PHE A 43 -28.67 -18.30 -1.88
C PHE A 43 -30.10 -18.87 -1.91
N GLU A 44 -30.86 -18.80 -0.81
CA GLU A 44 -32.32 -19.01 -0.87
C GLU A 44 -33.00 -18.01 -1.82
N HIS A 45 -32.31 -16.91 -2.13
CA HIS A 45 -32.68 -15.95 -3.16
C HIS A 45 -31.71 -16.01 -4.34
N LYS A 46 -32.10 -15.39 -5.45
CA LYS A 46 -31.30 -15.36 -6.68
C LYS A 46 -30.14 -14.36 -6.56
N VAL A 47 -29.00 -14.84 -6.11
CA VAL A 47 -27.74 -14.12 -5.95
C VAL A 47 -26.71 -14.76 -6.86
N ASP A 48 -25.82 -13.98 -7.49
CA ASP A 48 -24.79 -14.49 -8.39
C ASP A 48 -23.54 -14.95 -7.64
N TYR A 49 -23.23 -14.28 -6.50
CA TYR A 49 -22.02 -14.50 -5.72
C TYR A 49 -22.23 -13.99 -4.30
N ALA A 50 -21.60 -14.64 -3.34
CA ALA A 50 -21.54 -14.19 -1.95
C ALA A 50 -20.16 -14.50 -1.35
N ASP A 51 -19.72 -13.68 -0.41
CA ASP A 51 -18.57 -13.96 0.44
C ASP A 51 -18.79 -13.51 1.89
N LEU A 52 -18.04 -14.17 2.77
CA LEU A 52 -17.88 -13.86 4.18
C LEU A 52 -16.44 -13.48 4.40
N TYR A 53 -16.19 -12.34 5.03
CA TYR A 53 -14.86 -11.86 5.38
C TYR A 53 -14.77 -11.70 6.89
N PHE A 54 -13.95 -12.52 7.53
CA PHE A 54 -13.67 -12.44 8.96
C PHE A 54 -12.34 -11.74 9.17
N GLN A 55 -12.27 -10.95 10.21
CA GLN A 55 -11.05 -10.25 10.60
C GLN A 55 -10.91 -10.18 12.12
N TYR A 56 -9.68 -10.32 12.58
CA TYR A 56 -9.25 -10.00 13.94
C TYR A 56 -7.93 -9.24 13.83
N ILE A 57 -7.91 -7.99 14.21
CA ILE A 57 -6.73 -7.13 14.18
C ILE A 57 -6.39 -6.63 15.57
N ARG A 58 -5.12 -6.72 15.93
CA ARG A 58 -4.53 -6.04 17.07
C ARG A 58 -3.60 -4.98 16.57
N SER A 59 -3.69 -3.79 17.13
CA SER A 59 -2.81 -2.68 16.80
C SER A 59 -2.24 -2.05 18.07
N GLU A 60 -1.00 -1.62 17.98
CA GLU A 60 -0.30 -0.91 19.04
C GLU A 60 0.46 0.27 18.44
N GLY A 61 0.38 1.42 19.11
CA GLY A 61 1.07 2.64 18.70
C GLY A 61 1.73 3.32 19.89
N TRP A 62 2.96 3.78 19.70
CA TRP A 62 3.73 4.54 20.68
C TRP A 62 4.20 5.85 20.07
N SER A 63 4.07 6.94 20.79
CA SER A 63 4.58 8.23 20.36
C SER A 63 5.42 8.89 21.43
N LEU A 64 6.55 9.44 21.00
CA LEU A 64 7.46 10.22 21.81
C LEU A 64 7.57 11.62 21.21
N ASP A 65 7.50 12.63 22.05
CA ASP A 65 7.71 14.04 21.68
C ASP A 65 8.48 14.72 22.83
N GLU A 66 9.56 15.39 22.47
CA GLU A 66 10.45 16.11 23.39
C GLU A 66 10.91 15.27 24.60
N GLY A 67 11.36 14.03 24.37
CA GLY A 67 11.88 13.13 25.39
C GLY A 67 10.83 12.43 26.25
N ILE A 68 9.56 12.75 26.04
CA ILE A 68 8.46 12.20 26.83
C ILE A 68 7.62 11.29 25.93
N VAL A 69 7.40 10.06 26.38
CA VAL A 69 6.37 9.21 25.76
C VAL A 69 5.01 9.82 26.04
N LYS A 70 4.37 10.36 25.02
CA LYS A 70 3.07 11.06 25.13
C LYS A 70 1.90 10.09 25.14
N SER A 71 1.99 9.00 24.39
CA SER A 71 0.94 8.00 24.31
C SER A 71 1.47 6.62 23.99
N GLY A 72 0.82 5.63 24.58
CA GLY A 72 0.79 4.25 24.14
C GLY A 72 -0.67 3.89 23.92
N SER A 73 -1.01 3.40 22.73
CA SER A 73 -2.35 2.95 22.39
C SER A 73 -2.34 1.47 22.05
N PHE A 74 -3.39 0.78 22.44
CA PHE A 74 -3.62 -0.61 22.07
C PHE A 74 -5.09 -0.75 21.72
N ALA A 75 -5.37 -1.37 20.58
CA ALA A 75 -6.73 -1.67 20.12
C ALA A 75 -6.85 -3.10 19.63
N ILE A 76 -8.02 -3.67 19.84
CA ILE A 76 -8.45 -4.94 19.24
C ILE A 76 -9.75 -4.64 18.49
N GLU A 77 -9.77 -4.99 17.23
CA GLU A 77 -10.96 -4.92 16.40
C GLU A 77 -11.20 -6.28 15.76
N GLN A 78 -12.44 -6.72 15.74
CA GLN A 78 -12.82 -7.99 15.13
C GLN A 78 -14.21 -7.91 14.56
N GLY A 79 -14.51 -8.78 13.62
CA GLY A 79 -15.87 -8.87 13.09
C GLY A 79 -15.97 -9.68 11.81
N VAL A 80 -17.17 -9.68 11.27
CA VAL A 80 -17.50 -10.35 10.01
C VAL A 80 -18.26 -9.42 9.08
N GLY A 81 -17.78 -9.30 7.85
CA GLY A 81 -18.49 -8.68 6.74
C GLY A 81 -19.11 -9.74 5.84
N VAL A 82 -20.38 -9.55 5.49
CA VAL A 82 -21.15 -10.43 4.61
C VAL A 82 -21.55 -9.67 3.36
N ARG A 83 -21.17 -10.17 2.19
CA ARG A 83 -21.51 -9.55 0.91
C ARG A 83 -22.30 -10.51 0.03
N ALA A 84 -23.33 -9.98 -0.62
CA ALA A 84 -24.07 -10.65 -1.68
C ALA A 84 -24.07 -9.79 -2.94
N VAL A 85 -23.86 -10.40 -4.12
CA VAL A 85 -23.78 -9.72 -5.40
C VAL A 85 -24.81 -10.26 -6.37
N SER A 86 -25.57 -9.35 -7.01
CA SER A 86 -26.55 -9.67 -8.05
C SER A 86 -26.40 -8.67 -9.21
N GLY A 87 -25.97 -9.15 -10.37
CA GLY A 87 -25.61 -8.31 -11.49
C GLY A 87 -24.41 -7.41 -11.16
N ASP A 88 -24.61 -6.11 -11.20
CA ASP A 88 -23.63 -5.07 -10.88
C ASP A 88 -23.81 -4.47 -9.46
N ARG A 89 -24.78 -4.97 -8.71
CA ARG A 89 -25.13 -4.48 -7.38
C ARG A 89 -24.56 -5.38 -6.28
N SER A 90 -24.14 -4.76 -5.19
CA SER A 90 -23.72 -5.43 -3.97
C SER A 90 -24.60 -5.03 -2.80
N ALA A 91 -25.05 -6.02 -2.01
CA ALA A 91 -25.53 -5.78 -0.65
C ALA A 91 -24.42 -6.15 0.32
N PHE A 92 -24.36 -5.43 1.42
CA PHE A 92 -23.34 -5.62 2.43
C PHE A 92 -23.95 -5.40 3.82
N ALA A 93 -23.58 -6.26 4.73
CA ALA A 93 -23.86 -6.12 6.16
C ALA A 93 -22.63 -6.60 6.94
N TYR A 94 -22.41 -6.04 8.12
CA TYR A 94 -21.30 -6.46 8.96
C TYR A 94 -21.72 -6.47 10.44
N SER A 95 -20.92 -7.15 11.25
CA SER A 95 -21.03 -7.17 12.70
C SER A 95 -19.63 -7.20 13.32
N ASP A 96 -19.43 -6.51 14.41
CA ASP A 96 -18.28 -6.60 15.31
C ASP A 96 -18.34 -7.85 16.22
N GLU A 97 -19.49 -8.51 16.27
CA GLU A 97 -19.63 -9.80 16.91
C GLU A 97 -19.40 -10.94 15.92
N ILE A 98 -18.53 -11.88 16.30
CA ILE A 98 -18.32 -13.13 15.57
C ILE A 98 -19.06 -14.24 16.32
N ASN A 99 -20.33 -14.50 15.94
CA ASN A 99 -21.11 -15.62 16.44
C ASN A 99 -22.16 -16.05 15.40
N ALA A 100 -22.79 -17.21 15.61
CA ALA A 100 -23.76 -17.78 14.67
C ALA A 100 -24.97 -16.85 14.44
N GLN A 101 -25.45 -16.17 15.46
CA GLN A 101 -26.61 -15.27 15.35
C GLN A 101 -26.27 -14.04 14.52
N ALA A 102 -25.16 -13.37 14.78
CA ALA A 102 -24.69 -12.19 14.04
C ALA A 102 -24.44 -12.54 12.57
N LEU A 103 -23.79 -13.68 12.31
CA LEU A 103 -23.52 -14.18 10.96
C LEU A 103 -24.83 -14.42 10.18
N MET A 104 -25.81 -15.10 10.78
CA MET A 104 -27.10 -15.36 10.13
C MET A 104 -27.91 -14.08 9.93
N SER A 105 -27.87 -13.15 10.88
CA SER A 105 -28.54 -11.84 10.75
C SER A 105 -27.95 -11.02 9.59
N ALA A 106 -26.64 -10.99 9.44
CA ALA A 106 -25.96 -10.32 8.33
C ALA A 106 -26.28 -11.01 6.98
N ALA A 107 -26.33 -12.35 6.95
CA ALA A 107 -26.76 -13.10 5.77
C ALA A 107 -28.21 -12.77 5.37
N ASP A 108 -29.12 -12.67 6.32
CA ASP A 108 -30.51 -12.29 6.08
C ASP A 108 -30.64 -10.86 5.56
N ALA A 109 -29.84 -9.92 6.06
CA ALA A 109 -29.84 -8.54 5.59
C ALA A 109 -29.38 -8.45 4.13
N THR A 110 -28.31 -9.19 3.76
CA THR A 110 -27.72 -9.10 2.42
C THR A 110 -28.53 -9.81 1.34
N ARG A 111 -29.27 -10.88 1.66
CA ARG A 111 -30.09 -11.59 0.67
C ARG A 111 -31.20 -10.73 0.05
N THR A 112 -31.59 -9.65 0.68
CA THR A 112 -32.64 -8.74 0.17
C THR A 112 -32.29 -8.11 -1.17
N ILE A 113 -31.03 -8.05 -1.57
CA ILE A 113 -30.59 -7.52 -2.87
C ILE A 113 -31.13 -8.32 -4.04
N ALA A 114 -31.39 -9.62 -3.84
CA ALA A 114 -31.92 -10.50 -4.88
C ALA A 114 -33.29 -10.10 -5.43
N ARG A 115 -34.04 -9.26 -4.69
CA ARG A 115 -35.36 -8.76 -5.14
C ARG A 115 -35.27 -7.75 -6.28
N SER A 116 -34.08 -7.23 -6.60
CA SER A 116 -33.88 -6.16 -7.56
C SER A 116 -33.05 -6.53 -8.80
N GLY A 117 -32.56 -7.78 -8.95
CA GLY A 117 -31.63 -8.20 -10.01
C GLY A 117 -32.17 -9.29 -10.94
N ARG A 118 -31.67 -9.34 -12.18
CA ARG A 118 -31.81 -10.49 -13.10
C ARG A 118 -30.81 -11.57 -12.69
N SER A 119 -31.28 -12.81 -12.53
CA SER A 119 -30.48 -13.91 -11.96
C SER A 119 -30.07 -14.95 -12.99
N GLY A 120 -28.82 -15.43 -12.89
CA GLY A 120 -28.40 -16.76 -13.34
C GLY A 120 -28.50 -17.78 -12.20
N ARG A 121 -28.61 -19.08 -12.49
CA ARG A 121 -28.47 -20.14 -11.49
C ARG A 121 -26.98 -20.33 -11.20
N THR A 122 -26.56 -20.04 -9.98
CA THR A 122 -25.22 -20.38 -9.48
C THR A 122 -25.36 -21.57 -8.52
N ARG A 123 -24.54 -22.60 -8.69
CA ARG A 123 -24.49 -23.74 -7.79
C ARG A 123 -23.63 -23.35 -6.58
N VAL A 124 -24.17 -23.44 -5.38
CA VAL A 124 -23.39 -23.33 -4.14
C VAL A 124 -22.45 -24.53 -4.09
N GLY A 125 -21.15 -24.31 -4.10
CA GLY A 125 -20.15 -25.36 -3.88
C GLY A 125 -20.01 -25.61 -2.39
N ASP A 126 -19.98 -26.90 -1.97
CA ASP A 126 -19.57 -27.21 -0.61
C ASP A 126 -18.15 -26.68 -0.36
N ALA A 127 -17.94 -26.03 0.79
CA ALA A 127 -16.63 -25.52 1.15
C ALA A 127 -15.63 -26.68 1.26
N GLN A 128 -14.89 -26.89 0.22
CA GLN A 128 -13.70 -27.72 0.24
C GLN A 128 -12.50 -26.75 0.24
N ALA A 129 -11.48 -27.08 1.04
CA ALA A 129 -10.18 -26.46 0.87
C ALA A 129 -9.86 -26.45 -0.62
N ALA A 130 -9.47 -25.30 -1.17
CA ALA A 130 -9.30 -25.07 -2.61
C ALA A 130 -8.87 -26.34 -3.33
N PRO A 131 -9.57 -26.80 -4.39
CA PRO A 131 -9.36 -28.12 -4.96
C PRO A 131 -7.85 -28.28 -5.22
N ALA A 132 -7.27 -29.28 -4.57
CA ALA A 132 -5.90 -29.64 -4.82
C ALA A 132 -5.81 -29.96 -6.32
N ARG A 133 -5.30 -29.02 -7.12
CA ARG A 133 -4.90 -29.31 -8.49
C ARG A 133 -4.16 -30.64 -8.45
N ARG A 134 -4.59 -31.59 -9.29
CA ARG A 134 -4.07 -32.98 -9.37
C ARG A 134 -2.61 -33.06 -8.94
N ARG A 135 -2.31 -34.02 -8.05
CA ARG A 135 -1.01 -34.35 -7.46
C ARG A 135 0.17 -34.29 -8.44
N GLY A 136 0.66 -33.09 -8.74
CA GLY A 136 2.07 -32.83 -8.95
C GLY A 136 2.57 -32.39 -7.59
N ARG A 137 3.74 -32.80 -7.15
CA ARG A 137 4.39 -32.40 -5.89
C ARG A 137 4.12 -30.92 -5.63
N ARG A 138 3.23 -30.60 -4.65
CA ARG A 138 3.06 -29.23 -4.17
C ARG A 138 4.44 -28.77 -3.68
N LYS A 139 5.10 -27.89 -4.42
CA LYS A 139 6.02 -26.95 -3.78
C LYS A 139 5.14 -26.22 -2.75
N ALA A 140 5.49 -26.32 -1.47
CA ALA A 140 4.87 -25.49 -0.45
C ALA A 140 4.92 -24.05 -0.98
N THR A 141 3.76 -23.41 -1.09
CA THR A 141 3.69 -22.00 -1.54
C THR A 141 4.41 -21.23 -0.44
N ARG A 142 5.59 -20.67 -0.76
CA ARG A 142 6.35 -19.88 0.20
C ARG A 142 5.53 -18.65 0.53
N LEU A 143 5.24 -18.44 1.80
CA LEU A 143 4.62 -17.21 2.27
C LEU A 143 5.54 -16.02 1.98
N LEU A 144 4.94 -14.86 1.68
CA LEU A 144 5.68 -13.64 1.37
C LEU A 144 6.30 -12.99 2.62
N TYR A 145 5.78 -13.33 3.80
CA TYR A 145 6.20 -12.79 5.10
C TYR A 145 5.91 -13.81 6.21
N GLY A 146 6.51 -13.59 7.39
CA GLY A 146 6.23 -14.36 8.61
C GLY A 146 4.80 -14.14 9.10
N MET A 147 4.35 -15.02 10.01
CA MET A 147 3.04 -14.91 10.66
C MET A 147 3.14 -14.55 12.14
N ASP A 148 4.35 -14.28 12.61
CA ASP A 148 4.61 -13.97 14.01
C ASP A 148 3.92 -12.63 14.37
N ASP A 149 3.49 -12.55 15.64
CA ASP A 149 2.87 -11.34 16.16
C ASP A 149 3.93 -10.27 16.45
N PRO A 150 3.98 -9.19 15.65
CA PRO A 150 5.00 -8.17 15.84
C PRO A 150 4.83 -7.40 17.17
N ILE A 151 3.61 -7.32 17.71
CA ILE A 151 3.35 -6.62 18.98
C ILE A 151 4.05 -7.34 20.11
N ALA A 152 4.06 -8.67 20.10
CA ALA A 152 4.68 -9.51 21.12
C ALA A 152 6.21 -9.66 20.95
N SER A 153 6.77 -9.27 19.80
CA SER A 153 8.20 -9.43 19.52
C SER A 153 9.11 -8.52 20.37
N MET A 154 8.55 -7.45 20.95
CA MET A 154 9.30 -6.53 21.82
C MET A 154 8.45 -6.08 23.01
N GLU A 155 9.01 -6.14 24.21
CA GLU A 155 8.38 -5.66 25.43
C GLU A 155 8.20 -4.14 25.44
N ALA A 156 7.20 -3.62 26.18
CA ALA A 156 6.91 -2.18 26.26
C ALA A 156 8.12 -1.32 26.59
N ALA A 157 8.97 -1.77 27.52
CA ALA A 157 10.21 -1.06 27.89
C ALA A 157 11.19 -0.98 26.71
N GLY A 158 11.26 -2.01 25.87
CA GLY A 158 12.08 -2.04 24.65
C GLY A 158 11.58 -1.03 23.62
N LYS A 159 10.26 -0.94 23.39
CA LYS A 159 9.60 0.01 22.50
C LYS A 159 9.86 1.45 22.92
N VAL A 160 9.67 1.75 24.19
CA VAL A 160 10.00 3.06 24.79
C VAL A 160 11.48 3.37 24.63
N GLY A 161 12.36 2.41 24.96
CA GLY A 161 13.81 2.57 24.82
C GLY A 161 14.25 2.82 23.37
N LEU A 162 13.60 2.20 22.37
CA LEU A 162 13.84 2.47 20.96
C LEU A 162 13.56 3.93 20.60
N LEU A 163 12.39 4.46 20.99
CA LEU A 163 12.02 5.85 20.73
C LEU A 163 12.95 6.84 21.44
N GLN A 164 13.36 6.54 22.67
CA GLN A 164 14.32 7.36 23.41
C GLN A 164 15.71 7.38 22.75
N ARG A 165 16.18 6.24 22.20
CA ARG A 165 17.45 6.19 21.47
C ARG A 165 17.38 7.02 20.18
N ILE A 166 16.26 6.98 19.45
CA ILE A 166 16.01 7.80 18.27
C ILE A 166 16.16 9.30 18.63
N GLU A 167 15.48 9.76 19.66
CA GLU A 167 15.53 11.15 20.08
C GLU A 167 16.93 11.56 20.55
N ALA A 168 17.54 10.78 21.42
CA ALA A 168 18.87 11.07 21.94
C ALA A 168 19.91 11.14 20.80
N TYR A 169 19.77 10.29 19.78
CA TYR A 169 20.66 10.34 18.61
C TYR A 169 20.41 11.60 17.77
N ALA A 170 19.15 11.95 17.49
CA ALA A 170 18.80 13.14 16.73
C ALA A 170 19.34 14.44 17.36
N ARG A 171 19.17 14.60 18.67
CA ARG A 171 19.69 15.79 19.39
C ARG A 171 21.21 15.90 19.39
N ARG A 172 21.94 14.78 19.35
CA ARG A 172 23.40 14.79 19.26
C ARG A 172 23.90 15.05 17.84
N LYS A 173 23.07 14.81 16.82
CA LYS A 173 23.48 14.92 15.42
C LYS A 173 23.75 16.35 14.99
N ASP A 174 22.94 17.30 15.42
CA ASP A 174 23.11 18.73 15.11
C ASP A 174 22.55 19.60 16.25
N PRO A 175 23.27 20.63 16.70
CA PRO A 175 22.84 21.51 17.79
C PRO A 175 21.60 22.36 17.45
N ARG A 176 21.24 22.48 16.16
CA ARG A 176 20.03 23.19 15.70
C ARG A 176 18.75 22.37 15.87
N VAL A 177 18.85 21.09 16.22
CA VAL A 177 17.68 20.24 16.50
C VAL A 177 17.00 20.73 17.78
N THR A 178 15.80 21.29 17.64
CA THR A 178 15.00 21.84 18.74
C THR A 178 13.89 20.89 19.19
N GLN A 179 13.32 20.11 18.28
CA GLN A 179 12.26 19.16 18.61
C GLN A 179 12.42 17.86 17.82
N VAL A 180 12.11 16.74 18.46
CA VAL A 180 12.11 15.42 17.86
C VAL A 180 10.80 14.73 18.22
N MET A 181 10.10 14.25 17.22
CA MET A 181 8.94 13.40 17.35
C MET A 181 9.26 12.03 16.74
N ALA A 182 9.02 10.98 17.50
CA ALA A 182 9.23 9.61 17.04
C ALA A 182 7.96 8.78 17.30
N GLY A 183 7.59 7.96 16.34
CA GLY A 183 6.46 7.06 16.43
C GLY A 183 6.82 5.63 16.07
N LEU A 184 6.24 4.68 16.77
CA LEU A 184 6.30 3.24 16.48
C LEU A 184 4.86 2.73 16.37
N ALA A 185 4.56 1.98 15.33
CA ALA A 185 3.27 1.29 15.16
C ALA A 185 3.52 -0.17 14.79
N ALA A 186 2.69 -1.05 15.32
CA ALA A 186 2.68 -2.47 15.02
C ALA A 186 1.23 -2.97 14.92
N GLU A 187 0.97 -3.84 13.94
CA GLU A 187 -0.33 -4.47 13.70
C GLU A 187 -0.14 -5.96 13.44
N HIS A 188 -1.05 -6.76 13.98
CA HIS A 188 -1.18 -8.18 13.69
C HIS A 188 -2.61 -8.45 13.24
N ASP A 189 -2.79 -8.66 11.95
CA ASP A 189 -4.09 -8.80 11.28
C ASP A 189 -4.28 -10.24 10.79
N VAL A 190 -5.32 -10.92 11.28
CA VAL A 190 -5.70 -12.27 10.90
C VAL A 190 -7.01 -12.19 10.11
N VAL A 191 -6.97 -12.63 8.86
CA VAL A 191 -8.13 -12.58 7.97
C VAL A 191 -8.50 -13.97 7.44
N MET A 192 -9.78 -14.17 7.23
CA MET A 192 -10.31 -15.39 6.58
C MET A 192 -11.46 -15.03 5.64
N VAL A 193 -11.42 -15.56 4.44
CA VAL A 193 -12.44 -15.35 3.41
C VAL A 193 -13.06 -16.67 3.04
N MET A 194 -14.40 -16.75 3.09
CA MET A 194 -15.16 -17.84 2.52
C MET A 194 -16.04 -17.34 1.39
N ARG A 195 -15.97 -17.99 0.24
CA ARG A 195 -16.69 -17.63 -1.00
C ARG A 195 -17.73 -18.67 -1.36
N SER A 196 -18.79 -18.23 -2.04
CA SER A 196 -19.86 -19.11 -2.52
C SER A 196 -19.44 -20.13 -3.59
N ASP A 197 -18.27 -19.96 -4.21
CA ASP A 197 -17.68 -20.94 -5.13
C ASP A 197 -16.87 -22.03 -4.42
N GLY A 198 -16.88 -22.05 -3.07
CA GLY A 198 -16.25 -23.05 -2.23
C GLY A 198 -14.79 -22.73 -1.85
N VAL A 199 -14.27 -21.55 -2.20
CA VAL A 199 -12.94 -21.11 -1.74
C VAL A 199 -13.01 -20.74 -0.27
N LEU A 200 -12.10 -21.30 0.53
CA LEU A 200 -11.80 -20.90 1.90
C LEU A 200 -10.31 -20.57 1.96
N ALA A 201 -9.97 -19.33 2.23
CA ALA A 201 -8.61 -18.82 2.25
C ALA A 201 -8.38 -17.93 3.47
N ALA A 202 -7.13 -17.84 3.92
CA ALA A 202 -6.75 -17.03 5.07
C ALA A 202 -5.35 -16.44 4.88
N ASP A 203 -5.08 -15.36 5.60
CA ASP A 203 -3.77 -14.72 5.69
C ASP A 203 -3.53 -14.24 7.12
N VAL A 204 -2.26 -14.17 7.52
CA VAL A 204 -1.82 -13.59 8.79
C VAL A 204 -0.80 -12.51 8.45
N ARG A 205 -1.11 -11.27 8.75
CA ARG A 205 -0.46 -10.08 8.20
C ARG A 205 0.18 -9.25 9.30
N PRO A 206 1.46 -9.47 9.64
CA PRO A 206 2.19 -8.51 10.47
C PRO A 206 2.40 -7.22 9.69
N LEU A 207 2.45 -6.09 10.41
CA LEU A 207 2.81 -4.81 9.83
C LEU A 207 3.44 -3.93 10.90
N VAL A 208 4.63 -3.37 10.61
CA VAL A 208 5.34 -2.48 11.52
C VAL A 208 5.78 -1.21 10.81
N ARG A 209 5.89 -0.12 11.58
CA ARG A 209 6.38 1.18 11.07
C ARG A 209 7.05 1.97 12.17
N VAL A 210 8.19 2.59 11.83
CA VAL A 210 8.81 3.68 12.60
C VAL A 210 8.72 4.96 11.79
N SER A 211 8.41 6.08 12.44
CA SER A 211 8.44 7.43 11.87
C SER A 211 9.28 8.33 12.74
N VAL A 212 10.06 9.19 12.11
CA VAL A 212 10.90 10.21 12.76
C VAL A 212 10.61 11.55 12.09
N GLN A 213 10.33 12.55 12.91
CA GLN A 213 10.24 13.94 12.49
C GLN A 213 11.17 14.76 13.34
N VAL A 214 11.98 15.59 12.69
CA VAL A 214 12.92 16.48 13.34
C VAL A 214 12.60 17.91 12.95
N ILE A 215 12.63 18.81 13.92
CA ILE A 215 12.53 20.25 13.70
C ILE A 215 13.86 20.87 14.09
N VAL A 216 14.39 21.68 13.17
CA VAL A 216 15.61 22.47 13.38
C VAL A 216 15.29 23.96 13.37
N GLU A 217 16.04 24.73 14.14
CA GLU A 217 15.88 26.18 14.20
C GLU A 217 17.24 26.90 14.09
N GLN A 218 17.30 27.93 13.26
CA GLN A 218 18.46 28.80 13.14
C GLN A 218 18.04 30.21 12.76
N ASN A 219 18.51 31.23 13.47
CA ASN A 219 18.24 32.65 13.21
C ASN A 219 16.73 32.98 13.08
N GLY A 220 15.87 32.34 13.91
CA GLY A 220 14.42 32.52 13.90
C GLY A 220 13.71 31.78 12.76
N ARG A 221 14.42 31.07 11.89
CA ARG A 221 13.83 30.20 10.87
C ARG A 221 13.73 28.77 11.41
N ARG A 222 12.55 28.18 11.24
CA ARG A 222 12.22 26.84 11.72
C ARG A 222 11.80 25.97 10.55
N GLU A 223 12.44 24.82 10.39
CA GLU A 223 12.17 23.88 9.30
C GLU A 223 12.15 22.44 9.83
N GLN A 224 11.50 21.55 9.08
CA GLN A 224 11.32 20.17 9.46
C GLN A 224 11.82 19.20 8.40
N GLY A 225 12.18 17.99 8.86
CA GLY A 225 12.47 16.85 8.02
C GLY A 225 11.79 15.59 8.56
N HIS A 226 11.49 14.67 7.68
CA HIS A 226 10.80 13.44 8.00
C HIS A 226 11.49 12.25 7.36
N ALA A 227 11.59 11.16 8.10
CA ALA A 227 11.97 9.86 7.55
C ALA A 227 11.29 8.74 8.34
N GLY A 228 11.38 7.56 7.84
CA GLY A 228 10.82 6.38 8.49
C GLY A 228 10.73 5.23 7.51
N GLY A 229 10.22 4.12 8.00
CA GLY A 229 10.06 2.92 7.19
C GLY A 229 9.36 1.81 7.95
N GLY A 230 9.17 0.70 7.28
CA GLY A 230 8.54 -0.48 7.84
C GLY A 230 8.18 -1.49 6.75
N GLY A 231 7.34 -2.43 7.12
CA GLY A 231 6.90 -3.51 6.24
C GLY A 231 6.26 -4.63 7.04
N ARG A 232 6.20 -5.81 6.44
CA ARG A 232 5.62 -7.00 7.06
C ARG A 232 6.68 -7.79 7.80
N PHE A 233 7.15 -7.17 8.90
CA PHE A 233 8.19 -7.68 9.78
C PHE A 233 7.69 -7.76 11.21
N ASP A 234 8.52 -8.27 12.10
CA ASP A 234 8.47 -8.02 13.54
C ASP A 234 9.26 -6.74 13.92
N LEU A 235 9.25 -6.36 15.20
CA LEU A 235 9.92 -5.14 15.67
C LEU A 235 11.46 -5.26 15.73
N ASP A 236 12.02 -6.47 15.62
CA ASP A 236 13.48 -6.69 15.55
C ASP A 236 14.06 -6.14 14.24
N TYR A 237 13.20 -5.89 13.24
CA TYR A 237 13.57 -5.18 12.02
C TYR A 237 14.18 -3.80 12.29
N PHE A 238 13.80 -3.14 13.38
CA PHE A 238 14.26 -1.80 13.73
C PHE A 238 15.54 -1.83 14.57
N SER A 239 16.64 -2.31 13.98
CA SER A 239 17.97 -2.18 14.57
C SER A 239 18.37 -0.71 14.76
N ASP A 240 19.31 -0.44 15.67
CA ASP A 240 19.83 0.91 15.89
C ASP A 240 20.40 1.53 14.59
N GLU A 241 21.14 0.73 13.79
CA GLU A 241 21.67 1.19 12.51
C GLU A 241 20.54 1.72 11.59
N ARG A 242 19.45 0.98 11.50
CA ARG A 242 18.33 1.32 10.62
C ARG A 242 17.58 2.56 11.10
N VAL A 243 17.25 2.62 12.39
CA VAL A 243 16.52 3.78 12.92
C VAL A 243 17.38 5.04 12.96
N PHE A 244 18.70 4.91 13.16
CA PHE A 244 19.62 6.03 13.07
C PHE A 244 19.78 6.54 11.63
N ALA A 245 19.71 5.68 10.62
CA ALA A 245 19.65 6.10 9.22
C ALA A 245 18.38 6.96 8.94
N TYR A 246 17.23 6.61 9.54
CA TYR A 246 16.04 7.47 9.43
C TYR A 246 16.24 8.82 10.13
N VAL A 247 16.90 8.84 11.29
CA VAL A 247 17.24 10.10 11.96
C VAL A 247 18.16 10.95 11.10
N ASP A 248 19.23 10.35 10.55
CA ASP A 248 20.18 11.03 9.69
C ASP A 248 19.48 11.69 8.49
N GLU A 249 18.57 10.98 7.87
CA GLU A 249 17.79 11.50 6.74
C GLU A 249 16.83 12.62 7.15
N ALA A 250 16.11 12.48 8.28
CA ALA A 250 15.22 13.52 8.78
C ALA A 250 16.00 14.81 9.14
N VAL A 251 17.14 14.68 9.81
CA VAL A 251 18.01 15.82 10.16
C VAL A 251 18.58 16.46 8.88
N ARG A 252 19.10 15.67 7.94
CA ARG A 252 19.61 16.16 6.66
C ARG A 252 18.56 16.98 5.91
N GLN A 253 17.34 16.44 5.77
CA GLN A 253 16.24 17.13 5.08
C GLN A 253 15.86 18.45 5.78
N ALA A 254 15.77 18.45 7.12
CA ALA A 254 15.48 19.66 7.88
C ALA A 254 16.54 20.74 7.68
N LEU A 255 17.83 20.36 7.69
CA LEU A 255 18.96 21.29 7.49
C LEU A 255 18.99 21.83 6.06
N VAL A 256 18.72 21.01 5.06
CA VAL A 256 18.58 21.46 3.65
C VAL A 256 17.46 22.50 3.53
N ASN A 257 16.33 22.27 4.16
CA ASN A 257 15.19 23.18 4.15
C ASN A 257 15.48 24.51 4.85
N LEU A 258 16.39 24.57 5.82
CA LEU A 258 16.85 25.84 6.41
C LEU A 258 17.54 26.76 5.38
N GLU A 259 18.24 26.20 4.42
CA GLU A 259 18.95 26.92 3.36
C GLU A 259 18.10 27.18 2.13
N ALA A 260 16.92 26.52 2.04
CA ALA A 260 16.07 26.57 0.87
C ALA A 260 15.50 27.98 0.60
N ARG A 261 15.49 28.37 -0.67
CA ARG A 261 14.91 29.63 -1.18
C ARG A 261 13.50 29.37 -1.73
N PRO A 262 12.66 30.39 -1.90
CA PRO A 262 11.40 30.25 -2.61
C PRO A 262 11.61 29.60 -3.99
N ALA A 263 10.77 28.62 -4.35
CA ALA A 263 10.86 27.97 -5.66
C ALA A 263 10.35 28.90 -6.76
N PRO A 264 11.03 29.01 -7.91
CA PRO A 264 10.53 29.73 -9.06
C PRO A 264 9.34 28.97 -9.68
N GLY A 265 8.31 29.70 -10.13
CA GLY A 265 7.18 29.15 -10.85
C GLY A 265 7.39 29.16 -12.36
N GLY A 266 6.66 28.30 -13.08
CA GLY A 266 6.69 28.26 -14.53
C GLY A 266 6.48 26.87 -15.13
N VAL A 267 6.61 26.77 -16.45
CA VAL A 267 6.65 25.49 -17.16
C VAL A 267 8.12 25.06 -17.26
N LEU A 268 8.49 23.98 -16.60
CA LEU A 268 9.87 23.56 -16.41
C LEU A 268 10.06 22.09 -16.76
N SER A 269 11.29 21.73 -17.14
CA SER A 269 11.75 20.34 -17.10
C SER A 269 12.03 19.97 -15.64
N VAL A 270 11.57 18.78 -15.24
CA VAL A 270 11.70 18.30 -13.86
C VAL A 270 12.39 16.95 -13.86
N VAL A 271 13.42 16.82 -13.01
CA VAL A 271 13.98 15.51 -12.65
C VAL A 271 13.36 15.10 -11.33
N LEU A 272 12.80 13.88 -11.28
CA LEU A 272 12.28 13.25 -10.08
C LEU A 272 13.29 12.24 -9.57
N GLY A 273 13.54 12.20 -8.27
CA GLY A 273 14.40 11.21 -7.63
C GLY A 273 13.81 9.80 -7.61
N PRO A 274 14.61 8.77 -7.26
CA PRO A 274 14.13 7.40 -7.15
C PRO A 274 13.33 7.16 -5.86
N GLY A 275 12.59 6.05 -5.78
CA GLY A 275 11.90 5.58 -4.59
C GLY A 275 10.57 6.28 -4.32
N TRP A 276 10.44 6.99 -3.19
CA TRP A 276 9.19 7.62 -2.74
C TRP A 276 8.53 8.60 -3.75
N PRO A 277 9.25 9.34 -4.60
CA PRO A 277 8.61 10.10 -5.67
C PRO A 277 7.71 9.28 -6.61
N GLY A 278 7.81 7.96 -6.61
CA GLY A 278 6.82 7.04 -7.23
C GLY A 278 5.39 7.20 -6.72
N VAL A 279 5.16 7.95 -5.62
CA VAL A 279 3.82 8.37 -5.21
C VAL A 279 3.11 9.18 -6.30
N LEU A 280 3.82 9.95 -7.10
CA LEU A 280 3.27 10.63 -8.27
C LEU A 280 2.71 9.62 -9.28
N LEU A 281 3.44 8.53 -9.52
CA LEU A 281 2.97 7.43 -10.39
C LEU A 281 1.73 6.74 -9.81
N HIS A 282 1.72 6.49 -8.50
CA HIS A 282 0.58 5.90 -7.79
C HIS A 282 -0.69 6.73 -8.00
N GLU A 283 -0.61 8.04 -7.77
CA GLU A 283 -1.73 8.96 -7.91
C GLU A 283 -2.09 9.22 -9.38
N ALA A 284 -1.11 9.64 -10.18
CA ALA A 284 -1.35 10.08 -11.55
C ALA A 284 -1.76 8.96 -12.52
N VAL A 285 -1.43 7.72 -12.19
CA VAL A 285 -1.62 6.55 -13.06
C VAL A 285 -2.35 5.44 -12.32
N GLY A 286 -1.88 5.02 -11.16
CA GLY A 286 -2.36 3.85 -10.44
C GLY A 286 -3.86 3.89 -10.16
N HIS A 287 -4.37 4.95 -9.54
CA HIS A 287 -5.80 5.13 -9.31
C HIS A 287 -6.61 5.20 -10.62
N GLY A 288 -6.04 5.80 -11.66
CA GLY A 288 -6.66 5.83 -12.99
C GLY A 288 -6.80 4.45 -13.64
N LEU A 289 -6.01 3.47 -13.22
CA LEU A 289 -6.03 2.11 -13.75
C LEU A 289 -6.83 1.11 -12.88
N GLU A 290 -7.52 1.57 -11.84
CA GLU A 290 -8.43 0.72 -11.07
C GLU A 290 -9.69 0.36 -11.88
N GLY A 291 -10.09 -0.91 -11.82
CA GLY A 291 -11.06 -1.52 -12.72
C GLY A 291 -12.48 -0.96 -12.60
N ASP A 292 -12.90 -0.53 -11.41
CA ASP A 292 -14.22 0.03 -11.17
C ASP A 292 -14.41 1.38 -11.90
N PHE A 293 -13.42 2.25 -11.89
CA PHE A 293 -13.44 3.52 -12.63
C PHE A 293 -13.41 3.28 -14.14
N ASN A 294 -12.62 2.30 -14.60
CA ASN A 294 -12.50 1.97 -16.01
C ASN A 294 -13.78 1.30 -16.55
N ARG A 295 -14.41 0.41 -15.76
CA ARG A 295 -15.70 -0.18 -16.11
C ARG A 295 -16.82 0.87 -16.21
N LYS A 296 -16.86 1.80 -15.26
CA LYS A 296 -17.82 2.91 -15.22
C LYS A 296 -17.52 4.00 -16.26
N LYS A 297 -16.39 3.90 -16.97
CA LYS A 297 -15.89 4.88 -17.94
C LYS A 297 -15.66 6.28 -17.34
N SER A 298 -15.34 6.35 -16.05
CA SER A 298 -15.04 7.59 -15.36
C SER A 298 -13.54 7.90 -15.30
N SER A 299 -12.67 6.94 -15.62
CA SER A 299 -11.22 7.16 -15.71
C SER A 299 -10.81 7.71 -17.07
N VAL A 300 -9.80 8.57 -17.10
CA VAL A 300 -9.12 9.06 -18.29
C VAL A 300 -8.46 7.94 -19.11
N PHE A 301 -8.23 6.76 -18.52
CA PHE A 301 -7.67 5.57 -19.18
C PHE A 301 -8.74 4.61 -19.68
N ALA A 302 -10.02 4.88 -19.49
CA ALA A 302 -11.10 3.97 -19.84
C ALA A 302 -11.13 3.66 -21.35
N GLY A 303 -11.10 2.35 -21.68
CA GLY A 303 -11.16 1.87 -23.07
C GLY A 303 -9.86 1.95 -23.86
N ARG A 304 -8.74 2.33 -23.24
CA ARG A 304 -7.45 2.59 -23.91
C ARG A 304 -6.45 1.43 -23.86
N ILE A 305 -6.90 0.22 -23.50
CA ILE A 305 -6.04 -0.98 -23.55
C ILE A 305 -5.51 -1.16 -24.98
N GLY A 306 -4.18 -1.35 -25.11
CA GLY A 306 -3.47 -1.46 -26.37
C GLY A 306 -3.02 -0.12 -26.96
N GLU A 307 -3.43 1.01 -26.39
CA GLU A 307 -2.98 2.33 -26.81
C GLU A 307 -1.69 2.73 -26.09
N ARG A 308 -0.92 3.60 -26.73
CA ARG A 308 0.22 4.25 -26.08
C ARG A 308 -0.28 5.35 -25.13
N VAL A 309 0.05 5.21 -23.85
CA VAL A 309 -0.34 6.14 -22.78
C VAL A 309 0.88 6.73 -22.05
N ALA A 310 2.08 6.29 -22.41
CA ALA A 310 3.35 6.77 -21.85
C ALA A 310 4.45 6.78 -22.91
N ALA A 311 5.58 7.40 -22.61
CA ALA A 311 6.76 7.36 -23.48
C ALA A 311 7.28 5.92 -23.65
N LYS A 312 8.02 5.70 -24.75
CA LYS A 312 8.74 4.44 -24.97
C LYS A 312 9.72 4.20 -23.79
N GLY A 313 9.85 2.96 -23.37
CA GLY A 313 10.68 2.55 -22.21
C GLY A 313 9.94 2.60 -20.88
N VAL A 314 8.84 3.34 -20.76
CA VAL A 314 8.04 3.36 -19.53
C VAL A 314 7.30 2.03 -19.35
N THR A 315 7.66 1.29 -18.29
CA THR A 315 6.99 0.05 -17.88
C THR A 315 6.58 0.15 -16.42
N VAL A 316 5.29 -0.04 -16.15
CA VAL A 316 4.68 0.11 -14.82
C VAL A 316 4.04 -1.19 -14.39
N LEU A 317 4.37 -1.62 -13.19
CA LEU A 317 3.84 -2.84 -12.55
C LEU A 317 3.05 -2.47 -11.29
N ASP A 318 2.09 -3.35 -10.93
CA ASP A 318 1.57 -3.45 -9.56
C ASP A 318 1.84 -4.88 -9.08
N ASP A 319 2.74 -5.04 -8.11
CA ASP A 319 3.22 -6.34 -7.66
C ASP A 319 2.95 -6.55 -6.17
N GLY A 320 1.91 -7.33 -5.85
CA GLY A 320 1.57 -7.75 -4.50
C GLY A 320 2.40 -8.93 -3.98
N THR A 321 3.37 -9.44 -4.76
CA THR A 321 4.12 -10.67 -4.45
C THR A 321 5.55 -10.42 -3.96
N ILE A 322 5.96 -9.17 -3.80
CA ILE A 322 7.29 -8.81 -3.31
C ILE A 322 7.39 -9.16 -1.81
N PRO A 323 8.34 -10.01 -1.38
CA PRO A 323 8.45 -10.39 0.03
C PRO A 323 8.57 -9.19 0.97
N ASP A 324 7.96 -9.31 2.13
CA ASP A 324 8.04 -8.40 3.28
C ASP A 324 7.62 -6.93 3.01
N ARG A 325 7.16 -6.61 1.80
CA ARG A 325 6.75 -5.23 1.47
C ARG A 325 5.40 -4.87 2.10
N ARG A 326 5.27 -3.59 2.46
CA ARG A 326 4.08 -3.03 3.10
C ARG A 326 2.79 -3.28 2.32
N GLY A 327 2.82 -3.15 0.99
CA GLY A 327 1.67 -3.36 0.11
C GLY A 327 1.42 -4.83 -0.28
N SER A 328 2.33 -5.75 0.04
CA SER A 328 2.23 -7.16 -0.37
C SER A 328 1.23 -7.95 0.48
N LEU A 329 0.58 -8.92 -0.16
CA LEU A 329 -0.42 -9.81 0.44
C LEU A 329 -0.23 -11.22 -0.12
N ASN A 330 -0.38 -12.27 0.70
CA ASN A 330 -0.45 -13.64 0.20
C ASN A 330 -1.75 -13.86 -0.60
N ILE A 331 -2.86 -13.30 -0.12
CA ILE A 331 -4.17 -13.24 -0.80
C ILE A 331 -4.75 -11.84 -0.62
N ASP A 332 -5.55 -11.39 -1.59
CA ASP A 332 -6.38 -10.19 -1.45
C ASP A 332 -7.58 -10.42 -0.50
N ASP A 333 -8.37 -9.38 -0.24
CA ASP A 333 -9.49 -9.46 0.70
C ASP A 333 -10.76 -10.09 0.10
N GLU A 334 -10.63 -10.70 -1.06
CA GLU A 334 -11.60 -11.59 -1.70
C GLU A 334 -11.08 -13.03 -1.79
N GLY A 335 -9.91 -13.34 -1.18
CA GLY A 335 -9.29 -14.67 -1.18
C GLY A 335 -8.63 -15.06 -2.51
N ASN A 336 -8.32 -14.12 -3.38
CA ASN A 336 -7.55 -14.37 -4.59
C ASN A 336 -6.04 -14.24 -4.30
N PRO A 337 -5.18 -15.12 -4.84
CA PRO A 337 -3.73 -14.94 -4.71
C PRO A 337 -3.27 -13.61 -5.29
N SER A 338 -2.37 -12.92 -4.59
CA SER A 338 -1.69 -11.74 -5.14
C SER A 338 -0.89 -12.08 -6.39
N GLN A 339 -0.72 -11.10 -7.26
CA GLN A 339 -0.07 -11.26 -8.54
C GLN A 339 0.88 -10.09 -8.82
N CYS A 340 1.79 -10.29 -9.76
CA CYS A 340 2.54 -9.23 -10.43
C CYS A 340 1.80 -8.87 -11.71
N ASN A 341 1.20 -7.70 -11.75
CA ASN A 341 0.35 -7.22 -12.84
C ASN A 341 1.09 -6.17 -13.66
N VAL A 342 1.26 -6.42 -14.97
CA VAL A 342 1.80 -5.42 -15.89
C VAL A 342 0.68 -4.47 -16.28
N LEU A 343 0.80 -3.21 -15.87
CA LEU A 343 -0.19 -2.16 -16.18
C LEU A 343 0.14 -1.43 -17.48
N ILE A 344 1.39 -1.02 -17.63
CA ILE A 344 1.93 -0.37 -18.83
C ILE A 344 3.23 -1.09 -19.21
N GLU A 345 3.40 -1.44 -20.48
CA GLU A 345 4.63 -2.06 -21.00
C GLU A 345 5.14 -1.26 -22.19
N ASP A 346 6.37 -0.79 -22.13
CA ASP A 346 7.00 0.06 -23.16
C ASP A 346 6.07 1.20 -23.61
N GLY A 347 5.39 1.84 -22.67
CA GLY A 347 4.44 2.93 -22.90
C GLY A 347 3.05 2.52 -23.37
N VAL A 348 2.77 1.23 -23.56
CA VAL A 348 1.47 0.71 -24.01
C VAL A 348 0.65 0.17 -22.83
N LEU A 349 -0.59 0.62 -22.68
CA LEU A 349 -1.51 0.15 -21.64
C LEU A 349 -1.88 -1.33 -21.86
N LYS A 350 -1.64 -2.17 -20.85
CA LYS A 350 -1.88 -3.63 -20.91
C LYS A 350 -3.10 -4.08 -20.12
N GLY A 351 -3.40 -3.46 -18.99
CA GLY A 351 -4.48 -3.92 -18.14
C GLY A 351 -4.89 -2.93 -17.07
N TYR A 352 -5.90 -3.32 -16.31
CA TYR A 352 -6.42 -2.61 -15.15
C TYR A 352 -6.35 -3.52 -13.93
N LEU A 353 -6.28 -2.91 -12.74
CA LEU A 353 -6.39 -3.61 -11.46
C LEU A 353 -7.85 -4.03 -11.20
N GLN A 354 -8.07 -5.29 -10.90
CA GLN A 354 -9.41 -5.87 -10.83
C GLN A 354 -9.68 -6.52 -9.47
N ASP A 355 -10.85 -6.22 -8.90
CA ASP A 355 -11.52 -7.08 -7.95
C ASP A 355 -12.40 -8.12 -8.65
N SER A 356 -13.01 -9.03 -7.91
CA SER A 356 -13.85 -10.09 -8.48
C SER A 356 -15.11 -9.57 -9.18
N LEU A 357 -15.72 -8.51 -8.68
CA LEU A 357 -16.92 -7.91 -9.27
C LEU A 357 -16.61 -7.27 -10.62
N ASN A 358 -15.59 -6.40 -10.67
CA ASN A 358 -15.25 -5.67 -11.89
C ASN A 358 -14.64 -6.59 -12.95
N ALA A 359 -13.81 -7.56 -12.54
CA ALA A 359 -13.27 -8.60 -13.42
C ALA A 359 -14.41 -9.38 -14.12
N ARG A 360 -15.40 -9.83 -13.35
CA ARG A 360 -16.57 -10.55 -13.87
C ARG A 360 -17.37 -9.69 -14.86
N LEU A 361 -17.66 -8.44 -14.52
CA LEU A 361 -18.46 -7.54 -15.35
C LEU A 361 -17.72 -7.11 -16.62
N MET A 362 -16.41 -6.98 -16.56
CA MET A 362 -15.56 -6.67 -17.72
C MET A 362 -15.13 -7.93 -18.49
N LYS A 363 -15.42 -9.14 -17.97
CA LYS A 363 -15.05 -10.44 -18.55
C LYS A 363 -13.54 -10.61 -18.73
N VAL A 364 -12.78 -10.19 -17.72
CA VAL A 364 -11.33 -10.32 -17.63
C VAL A 364 -10.95 -11.10 -16.36
N PRO A 365 -9.72 -11.63 -16.27
CA PRO A 365 -9.23 -12.27 -15.05
C PRO A 365 -9.18 -11.30 -13.85
N VAL A 366 -9.28 -11.83 -12.62
CA VAL A 366 -8.95 -11.12 -11.39
C VAL A 366 -7.45 -10.88 -11.32
N THR A 367 -7.04 -9.82 -10.65
CA THR A 367 -5.63 -9.44 -10.53
C THR A 367 -5.07 -9.52 -9.09
N GLY A 368 -5.89 -9.99 -8.13
CA GLY A 368 -5.50 -10.05 -6.71
C GLY A 368 -5.44 -8.67 -6.05
N ASN A 369 -6.30 -7.77 -6.48
CA ASN A 369 -6.35 -6.37 -6.04
C ASN A 369 -7.68 -5.99 -5.38
N GLY A 370 -8.54 -6.96 -5.05
CA GLY A 370 -9.77 -6.73 -4.30
C GLY A 370 -9.46 -6.48 -2.84
N ARG A 371 -9.34 -5.20 -2.42
CA ARG A 371 -8.91 -4.82 -1.08
C ARG A 371 -9.96 -4.01 -0.34
N ARG A 372 -9.99 -4.14 0.99
CA ARG A 372 -10.83 -3.38 1.92
C ARG A 372 -10.02 -2.95 3.15
N GLU A 373 -10.47 -1.88 3.82
CA GLU A 373 -9.84 -1.42 5.06
C GLU A 373 -10.10 -2.40 6.21
N SER A 374 -11.33 -2.89 6.35
CA SER A 374 -11.71 -3.80 7.42
C SER A 374 -12.93 -4.66 7.07
N PHE A 375 -13.34 -5.52 8.01
CA PHE A 375 -14.58 -6.30 7.91
C PHE A 375 -15.83 -5.43 7.74
N ALA A 376 -15.79 -4.16 8.12
CA ALA A 376 -16.91 -3.21 8.01
C ALA A 376 -17.01 -2.54 6.63
N HIS A 377 -16.14 -2.92 5.67
CA HIS A 377 -16.04 -2.26 4.38
C HIS A 377 -16.22 -3.23 3.19
N LEU A 378 -16.74 -2.71 2.08
CA LEU A 378 -16.78 -3.44 0.82
C LEU A 378 -15.38 -3.48 0.17
N PRO A 379 -14.95 -4.61 -0.40
CA PRO A 379 -13.74 -4.66 -1.21
C PRO A 379 -13.93 -3.89 -2.53
N MET A 380 -12.84 -3.30 -3.00
CA MET A 380 -12.76 -2.59 -4.27
C MET A 380 -11.37 -2.78 -4.89
N PRO A 381 -11.20 -2.50 -6.19
CA PRO A 381 -9.88 -2.51 -6.80
C PRO A 381 -8.96 -1.49 -6.15
N ARG A 382 -7.80 -1.92 -5.66
CA ARG A 382 -6.78 -1.10 -5.01
C ARG A 382 -5.39 -1.58 -5.41
N MET A 383 -4.45 -0.66 -5.46
CA MET A 383 -3.03 -0.97 -5.67
C MET A 383 -2.43 -1.77 -4.50
N THR A 384 -1.32 -2.46 -4.78
CA THR A 384 -0.45 -3.15 -3.81
C THR A 384 0.90 -2.44 -3.73
N ASN A 385 1.90 -2.84 -4.52
CA ASN A 385 3.13 -2.08 -4.69
C ASN A 385 3.21 -1.66 -6.15
N THR A 386 2.95 -0.39 -6.42
CA THR A 386 2.93 0.15 -7.79
C THR A 386 4.23 0.88 -8.08
N PHE A 387 4.97 0.47 -9.10
CA PHE A 387 6.26 1.05 -9.41
C PHE A 387 6.60 1.01 -10.91
N MET A 388 7.52 1.90 -11.31
CA MET A 388 8.11 1.90 -12.65
C MET A 388 9.43 1.14 -12.65
N LEU A 389 9.65 0.30 -13.65
CA LEU A 389 10.93 -0.38 -13.84
C LEU A 389 12.04 0.60 -14.20
N GLY A 390 13.27 0.24 -13.82
CA GLY A 390 14.47 0.99 -14.21
C GLY A 390 14.73 0.96 -15.70
N GLY A 391 15.27 2.07 -16.22
CA GLY A 391 15.77 2.21 -17.58
C GLY A 391 17.27 1.91 -17.67
N GLN A 392 17.93 2.62 -18.58
CA GLN A 392 19.37 2.43 -18.85
C GLN A 392 20.19 3.67 -18.57
N ASP A 393 19.56 4.83 -18.34
CA ASP A 393 20.26 6.10 -18.19
C ASP A 393 20.95 6.18 -16.81
N ASP A 394 22.13 6.79 -16.75
CA ASP A 394 22.79 7.10 -15.49
C ASP A 394 22.09 8.28 -14.80
N PRO A 395 21.73 8.20 -13.52
CA PRO A 395 21.05 9.27 -12.80
C PRO A 395 21.80 10.60 -12.79
N GLY A 396 23.15 10.54 -12.76
CA GLY A 396 24.00 11.73 -12.85
C GLY A 396 23.93 12.39 -14.23
N GLU A 397 23.88 11.59 -15.31
CA GLU A 397 23.68 12.07 -16.67
C GLU A 397 22.29 12.65 -16.86
N ILE A 398 21.24 12.05 -16.25
CA ILE A 398 19.89 12.61 -16.25
C ILE A 398 19.89 14.01 -15.63
N LEU A 399 20.52 14.18 -14.46
CA LEU A 399 20.61 15.48 -13.80
C LEU A 399 21.46 16.47 -14.62
N ALA A 400 22.59 16.03 -15.18
CA ALA A 400 23.48 16.83 -16.01
C ALA A 400 22.80 17.29 -17.32
N SER A 401 21.82 16.56 -17.82
CA SER A 401 21.06 16.91 -19.02
C SER A 401 20.09 18.07 -18.83
N LEU A 402 19.86 18.51 -17.58
CA LEU A 402 18.91 19.57 -17.24
C LEU A 402 19.59 20.94 -17.37
N ASP A 403 19.31 21.66 -18.46
CA ASP A 403 19.85 23.00 -18.66
C ASP A 403 19.30 23.97 -17.60
N ARG A 404 18.00 24.00 -17.41
CA ARG A 404 17.31 24.78 -16.38
C ARG A 404 16.04 24.10 -15.92
N GLY A 405 15.90 23.86 -14.62
CA GLY A 405 14.71 23.17 -14.09
C GLY A 405 14.79 22.82 -12.62
N LEU A 406 13.92 21.89 -12.23
CA LEU A 406 13.78 21.44 -10.85
C LEU A 406 14.25 20.00 -10.71
N TYR A 407 15.03 19.71 -9.68
CA TYR A 407 15.27 18.35 -9.20
C TYR A 407 14.47 18.14 -7.91
N ALA A 408 13.36 17.38 -8.00
CA ALA A 408 12.50 17.05 -6.89
C ALA A 408 12.91 15.68 -6.32
N VAL A 409 13.52 15.70 -5.14
CA VAL A 409 14.07 14.51 -4.48
C VAL A 409 13.00 13.78 -3.70
N ASN A 410 12.06 14.54 -3.09
CA ASN A 410 11.05 13.96 -2.21
C ASN A 410 9.75 14.78 -2.22
N PHE A 411 8.65 14.11 -1.84
CA PHE A 411 7.31 14.72 -1.78
C PHE A 411 6.71 14.58 -0.39
N GLY A 412 5.99 15.62 0.05
CA GLY A 412 5.22 15.61 1.29
C GLY A 412 3.81 15.07 1.15
N GLY A 413 3.30 15.01 -0.08
CA GLY A 413 1.96 14.53 -0.40
C GLY A 413 1.44 15.10 -1.70
N GLY A 414 0.31 14.57 -2.18
CA GLY A 414 -0.34 14.98 -3.39
C GLY A 414 -1.74 14.39 -3.53
N GLN A 415 -2.41 14.75 -4.60
CA GLN A 415 -3.74 14.25 -4.95
C GLN A 415 -3.95 14.22 -6.47
N VAL A 416 -4.87 13.40 -6.92
CA VAL A 416 -5.29 13.30 -8.32
C VAL A 416 -6.79 13.41 -8.46
N ASP A 417 -7.24 14.05 -9.55
CA ASP A 417 -8.58 13.88 -10.08
C ASP A 417 -8.54 12.80 -11.18
N ILE A 418 -9.03 11.63 -10.87
CA ILE A 418 -8.99 10.46 -11.74
C ILE A 418 -9.80 10.62 -13.03
N THR A 419 -10.78 11.53 -13.05
CA THR A 419 -11.68 11.74 -14.21
C THR A 419 -10.98 12.45 -15.36
N ASN A 420 -10.09 13.39 -15.01
CA ASN A 420 -9.33 14.17 -16.00
C ASN A 420 -7.82 13.94 -15.91
N GLY A 421 -7.35 13.17 -14.91
CA GLY A 421 -5.93 12.85 -14.71
C GLY A 421 -5.08 14.00 -14.14
N LYS A 422 -5.68 15.12 -13.73
CA LYS A 422 -4.93 16.24 -13.14
C LYS A 422 -4.41 15.88 -11.77
N PHE A 423 -3.14 16.16 -11.52
CA PHE A 423 -2.49 15.96 -10.23
C PHE A 423 -1.80 17.22 -9.71
N VAL A 424 -1.64 17.27 -8.39
CA VAL A 424 -0.91 18.31 -7.67
C VAL A 424 -0.07 17.65 -6.59
N PHE A 425 1.25 17.90 -6.58
CA PHE A 425 2.20 17.39 -5.60
C PHE A 425 3.08 18.49 -5.04
N SER A 426 3.24 18.51 -3.72
CA SER A 426 4.16 19.41 -3.04
C SER A 426 5.48 18.72 -2.75
N ALA A 427 6.57 19.25 -3.26
CA ALA A 427 7.91 18.76 -2.94
C ALA A 427 8.25 19.09 -1.46
N SER A 428 8.71 18.10 -0.72
CA SER A 428 9.28 18.27 0.63
C SER A 428 10.79 18.54 0.59
N GLU A 429 11.42 18.16 -0.52
CA GLU A 429 12.82 18.47 -0.84
C GLU A 429 12.98 18.63 -2.35
N ALA A 430 13.51 19.77 -2.79
CA ALA A 430 13.79 20.03 -4.18
C ALA A 430 14.98 21.01 -4.33
N TYR A 431 15.58 21.00 -5.51
CA TYR A 431 16.72 21.83 -5.86
C TYR A 431 16.50 22.52 -7.19
N TRP A 432 16.95 23.77 -7.27
CA TRP A 432 17.09 24.47 -8.53
C TRP A 432 18.35 24.01 -9.24
N VAL A 433 18.23 23.70 -10.53
CA VAL A 433 19.32 23.23 -11.38
C VAL A 433 19.52 24.17 -12.55
N GLU A 434 20.79 24.54 -12.83
CA GLU A 434 21.20 25.28 -14.01
C GLU A 434 22.49 24.67 -14.59
N ASN A 435 22.52 24.52 -15.91
CA ASN A 435 23.66 23.96 -16.66
C ASN A 435 24.08 22.57 -16.08
N GLY A 436 23.10 21.73 -15.78
CA GLY A 436 23.30 20.37 -15.23
C GLY A 436 23.85 20.33 -13.81
N LYS A 437 23.83 21.43 -13.06
CA LYS A 437 24.37 21.51 -11.70
C LYS A 437 23.34 22.04 -10.71
N ILE A 438 23.26 21.38 -9.57
CA ILE A 438 22.47 21.86 -8.42
C ILE A 438 23.07 23.24 -7.97
N GLN A 439 22.21 24.24 -7.87
CA GLN A 439 22.58 25.59 -7.45
C GLN A 439 22.26 25.84 -5.98
N TYR A 440 21.01 25.55 -5.58
CA TYR A 440 20.53 25.74 -4.20
C TYR A 440 19.24 24.95 -3.97
N PRO A 441 18.95 24.58 -2.71
CA PRO A 441 17.68 23.98 -2.36
C PRO A 441 16.53 25.00 -2.47
N VAL A 442 15.35 24.51 -2.85
CA VAL A 442 14.14 25.32 -2.97
C VAL A 442 12.99 24.71 -2.16
N LYS A 443 12.09 25.57 -1.66
CA LYS A 443 10.86 25.18 -0.96
C LYS A 443 9.62 25.83 -1.57
N GLY A 444 8.46 25.22 -1.30
CA GLY A 444 7.19 25.68 -1.85
C GLY A 444 7.01 25.32 -3.32
N ALA A 445 7.83 24.42 -3.86
CA ALA A 445 7.65 23.88 -5.20
C ALA A 445 6.44 22.95 -5.22
N THR A 446 5.47 23.25 -6.08
CA THR A 446 4.29 22.41 -6.31
C THR A 446 4.29 21.98 -7.78
N ILE A 447 4.33 20.67 -8.01
CA ILE A 447 4.32 20.09 -9.36
C ILE A 447 2.87 19.80 -9.74
N ILE A 448 2.44 20.36 -10.87
CA ILE A 448 1.09 20.27 -11.39
C ILE A 448 1.18 19.69 -12.81
N GLY A 449 0.32 18.72 -13.09
CA GLY A 449 0.29 18.07 -14.41
C GLY A 449 -0.98 17.27 -14.65
N ASN A 450 -0.92 16.50 -15.72
CA ASN A 450 -1.94 15.51 -16.07
C ASN A 450 -1.22 14.17 -16.27
N GLY A 451 -1.68 13.10 -15.61
CA GLY A 451 -0.98 11.81 -15.55
C GLY A 451 -0.61 11.24 -16.92
N PRO A 452 -1.58 10.96 -17.80
CA PRO A 452 -1.29 10.45 -19.13
C PRO A 452 -0.37 11.36 -19.95
N ASP A 453 -0.57 12.68 -19.88
CA ASP A 453 0.26 13.64 -20.60
C ASP A 453 1.69 13.67 -20.06
N ALA A 454 1.86 13.74 -18.73
CA ALA A 454 3.18 13.75 -18.08
C ALA A 454 3.98 12.49 -18.41
N LEU A 455 3.35 11.31 -18.41
CA LEU A 455 4.03 10.06 -18.75
C LEU A 455 4.48 10.01 -20.23
N THR A 456 3.79 10.67 -21.15
CA THR A 456 4.23 10.74 -22.56
C THR A 456 5.44 11.66 -22.76
N ARG A 457 5.72 12.52 -21.79
CA ARG A 457 6.83 13.50 -21.79
C ARG A 457 8.05 13.05 -20.95
N VAL A 458 8.08 11.79 -20.52
CA VAL A 458 9.27 11.17 -19.94
C VAL A 458 10.32 11.02 -21.03
N THR A 459 11.50 11.59 -20.84
CA THR A 459 12.57 11.61 -21.85
C THR A 459 13.78 10.78 -21.46
N MET A 460 14.01 10.57 -20.14
CA MET A 460 15.09 9.72 -19.62
C MET A 460 14.59 8.93 -18.43
N ILE A 461 15.09 7.69 -18.28
CA ILE A 461 14.70 6.75 -17.24
C ILE A 461 15.97 6.12 -16.65
N GLY A 462 16.21 6.41 -15.37
CA GLY A 462 17.39 5.97 -14.63
C GLY A 462 17.48 4.47 -14.41
N ASN A 463 18.70 3.99 -14.20
CA ASN A 463 19.00 2.60 -13.85
C ASN A 463 19.00 2.35 -12.33
N ASP A 464 18.59 3.33 -11.55
CA ASP A 464 18.61 3.39 -10.08
C ASP A 464 17.22 3.15 -9.44
N MET A 465 16.37 2.33 -10.07
CA MET A 465 15.03 2.02 -9.54
C MET A 465 15.11 1.63 -8.06
N ALA A 466 14.32 2.30 -7.24
CA ALA A 466 14.16 1.98 -5.84
C ALA A 466 12.67 1.93 -5.44
N LEU A 467 12.37 1.12 -4.44
CA LEU A 467 11.08 1.12 -3.76
C LEU A 467 11.13 2.09 -2.57
N ASP A 468 9.98 2.61 -2.16
CA ASP A 468 9.83 3.42 -0.95
C ASP A 468 10.26 2.66 0.32
N PRO A 469 10.53 3.33 1.44
CA PRO A 469 10.95 2.65 2.68
C PRO A 469 9.81 1.91 3.42
N GLY A 470 8.59 1.84 2.87
CA GLY A 470 7.45 1.15 3.48
C GLY A 470 6.59 2.06 4.35
N ILE A 471 6.29 3.26 3.86
CA ILE A 471 5.48 4.25 4.59
C ILE A 471 4.10 4.51 3.95
N GLY A 472 3.86 4.01 2.74
CA GLY A 472 2.69 4.34 1.93
C GLY A 472 1.36 3.91 2.54
N ILE A 473 0.37 4.82 2.48
CA ILE A 473 -1.04 4.57 2.77
C ILE A 473 -1.85 5.15 1.62
N CYS A 474 -2.75 4.36 1.08
CA CYS A 474 -3.62 4.76 -0.03
C CYS A 474 -5.05 4.95 0.46
N GLY A 475 -5.66 6.11 0.15
CA GLY A 475 -7.05 6.42 0.45
C GLY A 475 -7.95 6.34 -0.77
N LYS A 476 -9.14 5.71 -0.66
CA LYS A 476 -10.18 5.69 -1.68
C LYS A 476 -11.54 5.41 -1.04
N ASP A 477 -12.55 6.19 -1.38
CA ASP A 477 -13.93 6.05 -0.87
C ASP A 477 -14.00 5.94 0.68
N GLY A 478 -13.17 6.73 1.38
CA GLY A 478 -13.09 6.75 2.84
C GLY A 478 -12.37 5.54 3.45
N GLN A 479 -11.79 4.66 2.66
CA GLN A 479 -11.02 3.50 3.09
C GLN A 479 -9.53 3.70 2.90
N SER A 480 -8.72 3.30 3.88
CA SER A 480 -7.26 3.34 3.86
C SER A 480 -6.66 1.94 3.79
N VAL A 481 -5.68 1.72 2.92
CA VAL A 481 -4.94 0.45 2.85
C VAL A 481 -3.44 0.69 2.75
N PRO A 482 -2.58 -0.18 3.34
CA PRO A 482 -1.15 -0.08 3.19
C PRO A 482 -0.73 -0.40 1.76
N VAL A 483 0.19 0.41 1.20
CA VAL A 483 0.72 0.27 -0.16
C VAL A 483 2.23 0.50 -0.19
N GLY A 484 2.87 0.08 -1.27
CA GLY A 484 4.22 0.47 -1.65
C GLY A 484 4.22 1.23 -2.97
N VAL A 485 5.23 2.05 -3.16
CA VAL A 485 5.48 2.78 -4.40
C VAL A 485 6.95 2.68 -4.80
N GLY A 486 7.28 3.01 -6.04
CA GLY A 486 8.67 3.05 -6.47
C GLY A 486 8.83 3.60 -7.87
N GLN A 487 10.02 4.12 -8.13
CA GLN A 487 10.44 4.55 -9.47
C GLN A 487 11.96 4.69 -9.52
N PRO A 488 12.55 4.73 -10.72
CA PRO A 488 13.92 5.24 -10.92
C PRO A 488 13.93 6.77 -10.97
N THR A 489 15.12 7.37 -11.07
CA THR A 489 15.28 8.77 -11.46
C THR A 489 14.65 8.98 -12.85
N LEU A 490 13.79 9.99 -12.97
CA LEU A 490 13.05 10.30 -14.19
C LEU A 490 13.26 11.75 -14.61
N ARG A 491 13.41 12.00 -15.92
CA ARG A 491 13.29 13.36 -16.50
C ARG A 491 11.98 13.48 -17.23
N ILE A 492 11.19 14.50 -16.86
CA ILE A 492 9.89 14.82 -17.46
C ILE A 492 9.91 16.26 -17.96
N GLU A 493 9.53 16.45 -19.21
CA GLU A 493 9.53 17.77 -19.84
C GLU A 493 8.24 18.56 -19.60
N GLY A 494 8.37 19.86 -19.43
CA GLY A 494 7.27 20.81 -19.51
C GLY A 494 6.19 20.64 -18.47
N LEU A 495 6.54 20.23 -17.22
CA LEU A 495 5.61 20.24 -16.09
C LEU A 495 5.38 21.66 -15.56
N THR A 496 4.17 21.94 -15.10
CA THR A 496 3.91 23.21 -14.42
C THR A 496 4.41 23.13 -12.99
N VAL A 497 5.30 24.03 -12.63
CA VAL A 497 5.78 24.21 -11.26
C VAL A 497 5.16 25.47 -10.70
N GLY A 498 4.35 25.36 -9.66
CA GLY A 498 3.91 26.46 -8.82
C GLY A 498 5.03 26.80 -7.84
N GLY A 499 5.39 28.07 -7.78
CA GLY A 499 6.43 28.57 -6.88
C GLY A 499 5.85 29.54 -5.85
N THR A 500 6.70 29.93 -4.91
CA THR A 500 6.41 30.97 -3.89
C THR A 500 7.34 32.17 -4.03
N ALA A 501 8.15 32.22 -5.11
CA ALA A 501 9.01 33.35 -5.44
C ALA A 501 8.24 34.48 -6.10
#